data_a325e412e5918ffb9fae4472dbf9603b
#
_entry.id   a325e412e5918ffb9fae4472dbf9603b
#
_cell.length_a   1.000
_cell.length_b   1.000
_cell.length_c   1.000
_cell.angle_alpha   90.00
_cell.angle_beta   90.00
_cell.angle_gamma   90.00
#
_symmetry.space_group_name_H-M   'P 1'
#
loop_
_entity.id
_entity.type
_entity.pdbx_description
1 polymer ?
#
loop_
_entity_poly.entity_id
_entity_poly.type
_entity_poly.pdbx_seq_one_letter_code
_entity_poly.pdbx_strand_id
1 'polypeptide(L)'
;MKTKLYLVILLVVGLSTYLSANPVNGLLERIDKGASKKFVIELNKGADDFFELDQKGSKVVVRGNNYVNIATGINWYLKYYAGIQLSWNGMQASLPVVLPPVTRKERHETSLSLRYDFNYCTYSCLLYTSPS
;
A
#
# COMPACT_ATOMS: atom_id res chain seq x y z
N MET A 1 -5.76 42.44 18.15
CA MET A 1 -6.52 41.68 17.13
C MET A 1 -5.61 40.94 16.13
N LYS A 2 -4.54 41.55 15.61
CA LYS A 2 -3.64 40.93 14.60
C LYS A 2 -2.96 39.63 15.10
N THR A 3 -2.49 39.58 16.34
CA THR A 3 -1.84 38.38 16.92
C THR A 3 -2.76 37.18 17.05
N LYS A 4 -4.04 37.37 17.38
CA LYS A 4 -5.03 36.28 17.41
C LYS A 4 -5.33 35.72 16.00
N LEU A 5 -5.35 36.59 14.98
CA LEU A 5 -5.55 36.21 13.60
C LEU A 5 -4.39 35.34 13.06
N TYR A 6 -3.14 35.71 13.38
CA TYR A 6 -1.97 34.91 12.98
C TYR A 6 -1.96 33.53 13.64
N LEU A 7 -2.41 33.43 14.91
CA LEU A 7 -2.47 32.16 15.63
C LEU A 7 -3.51 31.21 15.03
N VAL A 8 -4.66 31.73 14.60
CA VAL A 8 -5.71 30.98 13.92
C VAL A 8 -5.23 30.50 12.53
N ILE A 9 -4.57 31.37 11.76
CA ILE A 9 -4.02 31.02 10.45
C ILE A 9 -2.95 29.92 10.60
N LEU A 10 -2.08 30.01 11.60
CA LEU A 10 -1.03 29.01 11.85
C LEU A 10 -1.62 27.66 12.27
N LEU A 11 -2.73 27.68 13.04
CA LEU A 11 -3.46 26.48 13.44
C LEU A 11 -4.17 25.82 12.24
N VAL A 12 -4.79 26.60 11.36
CA VAL A 12 -5.46 26.09 10.15
C VAL A 12 -4.45 25.52 9.15
N VAL A 13 -3.31 26.18 8.95
CA VAL A 13 -2.23 25.67 8.09
C VAL A 13 -1.60 24.40 8.68
N GLY A 14 -1.44 24.34 10.01
CA GLY A 14 -0.97 23.13 10.70
C GLY A 14 -1.92 21.93 10.54
N LEU A 15 -3.25 22.15 10.60
CA LEU A 15 -4.24 21.09 10.39
C LEU A 15 -4.25 20.55 8.95
N SER A 16 -3.95 21.39 7.96
CA SER A 16 -3.96 20.98 6.55
C SER A 16 -2.89 19.94 6.21
N THR A 17 -1.79 19.89 6.96
CA THR A 17 -0.71 18.92 6.72
C THR A 17 -1.05 17.50 7.21
N TYR A 18 -2.02 17.36 8.10
CA TYR A 18 -2.47 16.05 8.60
C TYR A 18 -3.48 15.33 7.69
N LEU A 19 -4.08 16.02 6.71
CA LEU A 19 -5.14 15.44 5.87
C LEU A 19 -4.64 14.64 4.66
N SER A 20 -3.35 14.56 4.42
CA SER A 20 -2.80 13.77 3.30
C SER A 20 -2.11 12.48 3.77
N ALA A 21 -2.73 11.77 4.70
CA ALA A 21 -2.23 10.46 5.09
C ALA A 21 -2.47 9.46 3.95
N ASN A 22 -1.41 9.10 3.23
CA ASN A 22 -1.47 8.04 2.24
C ASN A 22 -1.86 6.72 2.94
N PRO A 23 -3.03 6.11 2.61
CA PRO A 23 -3.53 4.91 3.29
C PRO A 23 -2.56 3.73 3.20
N VAL A 24 -1.73 3.70 2.17
CA VAL A 24 -0.70 2.67 1.98
C VAL A 24 0.42 2.80 3.02
N ASN A 25 0.76 4.00 3.45
CA ASN A 25 1.74 4.17 4.54
C ASN A 25 1.22 3.55 5.83
N GLY A 26 -0.06 3.72 6.13
CA GLY A 26 -0.70 3.07 7.28
C GLY A 26 -0.71 1.53 7.17
N LEU A 27 -0.87 0.99 5.96
CA LEU A 27 -0.74 -0.43 5.70
C LEU A 27 0.69 -0.92 5.99
N LEU A 28 1.70 -0.24 5.45
CA LEU A 28 3.12 -0.58 5.65
C LEU A 28 3.52 -0.55 7.12
N GLU A 29 3.08 0.46 7.88
CA GLU A 29 3.36 0.56 9.32
C GLU A 29 2.70 -0.56 10.15
N ARG A 30 1.59 -1.15 9.68
CA ARG A 30 0.99 -2.34 10.29
C ARG A 30 1.72 -3.63 9.97
N ILE A 31 2.39 -3.69 8.80
CA ILE A 31 3.21 -4.85 8.42
C ILE A 31 4.48 -4.87 9.27
N ASP A 32 5.19 -3.75 9.34
CA ASP A 32 6.39 -3.61 10.17
C ASP A 32 6.62 -2.13 10.50
N LYS A 33 6.95 -1.83 11.74
CA LYS A 33 7.15 -0.46 12.22
C LYS A 33 8.31 0.21 11.48
N GLY A 34 8.03 1.34 10.83
CA GLY A 34 9.01 2.06 10.01
C GLY A 34 9.12 1.57 8.57
N ALA A 35 8.30 0.60 8.15
CA ALA A 35 8.29 0.08 6.78
C ALA A 35 7.99 1.17 5.74
N SER A 36 7.11 2.14 6.06
CA SER A 36 6.77 3.23 5.15
C SER A 36 7.99 4.03 4.67
N LYS A 37 9.05 4.11 5.47
CA LYS A 37 10.30 4.80 5.11
C LYS A 37 11.12 4.08 4.05
N LYS A 38 10.90 2.78 3.86
CA LYS A 38 11.61 1.92 2.92
C LYS A 38 10.97 1.91 1.52
N PHE A 39 9.76 2.45 1.40
CA PHE A 39 9.01 2.49 0.14
C PHE A 39 8.76 3.92 -0.33
N VAL A 40 8.62 4.07 -1.65
CA VAL A 40 8.12 5.28 -2.31
C VAL A 40 6.84 4.91 -3.02
N ILE A 41 5.75 5.59 -2.68
CA ILE A 41 4.41 5.30 -3.21
C ILE A 41 4.02 6.41 -4.17
N GLU A 42 3.76 6.04 -5.42
CA GLU A 42 3.39 6.97 -6.49
C GLU A 42 2.06 6.55 -7.12
N LEU A 43 1.11 7.47 -7.15
CA LEU A 43 -0.20 7.28 -7.80
C LEU A 43 -0.12 7.81 -9.23
N ASN A 44 -0.23 6.93 -10.21
CA ASN A 44 -0.15 7.27 -11.61
C ASN A 44 -1.48 6.94 -12.31
N LYS A 45 -1.97 7.86 -13.13
CA LYS A 45 -3.19 7.63 -13.90
C LYS A 45 -2.93 6.57 -14.99
N GLY A 46 -3.90 5.70 -15.21
CA GLY A 46 -3.91 4.69 -16.26
C GLY A 46 -5.33 4.27 -16.59
N ALA A 47 -5.56 3.77 -17.80
CA ALA A 47 -6.86 3.26 -18.23
C ALA A 47 -7.17 1.90 -17.61
N ASP A 48 -6.18 1.02 -17.58
CA ASP A 48 -6.27 -0.31 -17.00
C ASP A 48 -5.71 -0.34 -15.58
N ASP A 49 -6.12 -1.32 -14.81
CA ASP A 49 -5.58 -1.57 -13.49
C ASP A 49 -4.16 -2.11 -13.59
N PHE A 50 -3.22 -1.44 -12.95
CA PHE A 50 -1.81 -1.85 -12.95
C PHE A 50 -1.11 -1.54 -11.64
N PHE A 51 -0.01 -2.25 -11.41
CA PHE A 51 1.07 -1.83 -10.52
C PHE A 51 2.42 -1.95 -11.22
N GLU A 52 3.36 -1.13 -10.79
CA GLU A 52 4.76 -1.17 -11.22
C GLU A 52 5.67 -1.26 -10.00
N LEU A 53 6.75 -2.02 -10.14
CA LEU A 53 7.85 -2.05 -9.19
C LEU A 53 9.11 -1.49 -9.82
N ASP A 54 9.84 -0.70 -9.05
CA ASP A 54 11.06 -0.03 -9.49
C ASP A 54 11.98 0.21 -8.29
N GLN A 55 13.19 0.69 -8.52
CA GLN A 55 14.17 0.98 -7.47
C GLN A 55 14.61 2.44 -7.54
N LYS A 56 14.68 3.11 -6.39
CA LYS A 56 15.24 4.45 -6.26
C LYS A 56 16.19 4.51 -5.07
N GLY A 57 17.47 4.37 -5.35
CA GLY A 57 18.49 4.22 -4.30
C GLY A 57 18.22 2.98 -3.45
N SER A 58 18.08 3.15 -2.13
CA SER A 58 17.77 2.06 -1.20
C SER A 58 16.29 1.79 -1.03
N LYS A 59 15.39 2.53 -1.71
CA LYS A 59 13.95 2.42 -1.55
C LYS A 59 13.30 1.71 -2.72
N VAL A 60 12.33 0.90 -2.43
CA VAL A 60 11.45 0.27 -3.43
C VAL A 60 10.37 1.27 -3.84
N VAL A 61 10.22 1.48 -5.14
CA VAL A 61 9.17 2.34 -5.69
C VAL A 61 8.01 1.46 -6.14
N VAL A 62 6.82 1.76 -5.64
CA VAL A 62 5.59 1.08 -6.04
C VAL A 62 4.63 2.10 -6.63
N ARG A 63 4.26 1.89 -7.89
CA ARG A 63 3.31 2.73 -8.63
C ARG A 63 2.04 1.95 -8.92
N GLY A 64 0.93 2.65 -9.00
CA GLY A 64 -0.35 2.08 -9.42
C GLY A 64 -1.38 3.16 -9.69
N ASN A 65 -2.47 2.81 -10.38
CA ASN A 65 -3.53 3.76 -10.69
C ASN A 65 -4.52 3.97 -9.53
N ASN A 66 -4.46 3.10 -8.52
CA ASN A 66 -5.23 3.23 -7.28
C ASN A 66 -4.47 2.58 -6.11
N TYR A 67 -4.92 2.83 -4.89
CA TYR A 67 -4.27 2.31 -3.69
C TYR A 67 -4.37 0.80 -3.51
N VAL A 68 -5.39 0.16 -4.06
CA VAL A 68 -5.55 -1.31 -4.03
C VAL A 68 -4.46 -1.95 -4.89
N ASN A 69 -4.23 -1.42 -6.09
CA ASN A 69 -3.19 -1.91 -7.00
C ASN A 69 -1.79 -1.66 -6.44
N ILE A 70 -1.57 -0.53 -5.76
CA ILE A 70 -0.32 -0.27 -5.04
C ILE A 70 -0.13 -1.30 -3.91
N ALA A 71 -1.17 -1.60 -3.13
CA ALA A 71 -1.10 -2.62 -2.08
C ALA A 71 -0.82 -4.01 -2.66
N THR A 72 -1.39 -4.33 -3.83
CA THR A 72 -1.10 -5.56 -4.58
C THR A 72 0.38 -5.61 -4.99
N GLY A 73 0.93 -4.49 -5.49
CA GLY A 73 2.35 -4.39 -5.84
C GLY A 73 3.27 -4.57 -4.63
N ILE A 74 2.92 -4.01 -3.47
CA ILE A 74 3.64 -4.23 -2.23
C ILE A 74 3.62 -5.71 -1.84
N ASN A 75 2.45 -6.35 -1.87
CA ASN A 75 2.33 -7.77 -1.55
C ASN A 75 3.13 -8.64 -2.53
N TRP A 76 3.12 -8.29 -3.82
CA TRP A 76 3.96 -8.93 -4.85
C TRP A 76 5.44 -8.82 -4.51
N TYR A 77 5.91 -7.61 -4.20
CA TYR A 77 7.29 -7.38 -3.79
C TYR A 77 7.66 -8.20 -2.55
N LEU A 78 6.83 -8.16 -1.51
CA LEU A 78 7.08 -8.91 -0.27
C LEU A 78 7.21 -10.41 -0.53
N LYS A 79 6.33 -10.95 -1.38
CA LYS A 79 6.29 -12.38 -1.70
C LYS A 79 7.48 -12.82 -2.56
N TYR A 80 7.75 -12.10 -3.65
CA TYR A 80 8.68 -12.58 -4.68
C TYR A 80 10.10 -12.04 -4.53
N TYR A 81 10.30 -10.92 -3.85
CA TYR A 81 11.62 -10.35 -3.60
C TYR A 81 12.08 -10.57 -2.16
N ALA A 82 11.23 -10.29 -1.20
CA ALA A 82 11.59 -10.38 0.22
C ALA A 82 11.32 -11.75 0.86
N GLY A 83 10.65 -12.68 0.16
CA GLY A 83 10.30 -14.00 0.67
C GLY A 83 9.32 -13.98 1.86
N ILE A 84 8.50 -12.92 1.96
CA ILE A 84 7.57 -12.69 3.05
C ILE A 84 6.15 -12.96 2.56
N GLN A 85 5.43 -13.81 3.27
CA GLN A 85 4.03 -14.09 2.98
C GLN A 85 3.12 -13.45 4.03
N LEU A 86 2.17 -12.65 3.54
CA LEU A 86 1.04 -12.14 4.31
C LEU A 86 -0.16 -13.03 4.05
N SER A 87 -0.78 -13.56 5.09
CA SER A 87 -1.96 -14.40 5.00
C SER A 87 -2.95 -14.06 6.10
N TRP A 88 -4.13 -14.64 6.05
CA TRP A 88 -5.16 -14.52 7.09
C TRP A 88 -4.68 -15.02 8.44
N ASN A 89 -3.75 -15.99 8.44
CA ASN A 89 -3.20 -16.59 9.67
C ASN A 89 -2.02 -15.79 10.23
N GLY A 90 -1.67 -14.67 9.60
CA GLY A 90 -0.61 -13.79 10.04
C GLY A 90 0.54 -13.63 9.06
N MET A 91 1.55 -12.92 9.48
CA MET A 91 2.76 -12.67 8.74
C MET A 91 3.87 -13.61 9.22
N GLN A 92 4.51 -14.31 8.28
CA GLN A 92 5.51 -15.34 8.59
C GLN A 92 6.92 -14.80 8.84
N ALA A 93 7.20 -13.55 8.49
CA ALA A 93 8.52 -12.94 8.69
C ALA A 93 8.42 -11.43 8.90
N SER A 94 9.39 -10.88 9.63
CA SER A 94 9.63 -9.45 9.70
C SER A 94 10.40 -8.95 8.49
N LEU A 95 10.25 -7.67 8.15
CA LEU A 95 10.97 -7.06 7.05
C LEU A 95 12.49 -7.07 7.31
N PRO A 96 13.31 -7.42 6.33
CA PRO A 96 14.76 -7.32 6.45
C PRO A 96 15.18 -5.85 6.63
N VAL A 97 16.28 -5.63 7.34
CA VAL A 97 16.84 -4.28 7.57
C VAL A 97 17.08 -3.58 6.23
N VAL A 98 17.70 -4.30 5.29
CA VAL A 98 17.89 -3.85 3.91
C VAL A 98 16.97 -4.66 3.02
N LEU A 99 16.08 -3.96 2.30
CA LEU A 99 15.17 -4.60 1.36
C LEU A 99 15.94 -5.13 0.14
N PRO A 100 15.62 -6.35 -0.35
CA PRO A 100 16.14 -6.84 -1.62
C PRO A 100 15.84 -5.86 -2.76
N PRO A 101 16.81 -5.57 -3.64
CA PRO A 101 16.63 -4.61 -4.70
C PRO A 101 15.70 -5.14 -5.81
N VAL A 102 14.91 -4.25 -6.40
CA VAL A 102 14.22 -4.51 -7.66
C VAL A 102 15.21 -4.30 -8.79
N THR A 103 15.74 -5.39 -9.33
CA THR A 103 16.84 -5.37 -10.30
C THR A 103 16.42 -4.85 -11.68
N ARG A 104 15.14 -4.97 -12.01
CA ARG A 104 14.56 -4.49 -13.25
C ARG A 104 13.14 -3.97 -13.00
N LYS A 105 12.85 -2.78 -13.54
CA LYS A 105 11.48 -2.26 -13.53
C LYS A 105 10.54 -3.30 -14.14
N GLU A 106 9.48 -3.63 -13.42
CA GLU A 106 8.44 -4.53 -13.89
C GLU A 106 7.05 -3.89 -13.75
N ARG A 107 6.16 -4.23 -14.67
CA ARG A 107 4.80 -3.75 -14.69
C ARG A 107 3.85 -4.95 -14.88
N HIS A 108 2.85 -4.99 -14.03
CA HIS A 108 1.75 -5.96 -14.09
C HIS A 108 0.46 -5.20 -14.30
N GLU A 109 -0.31 -5.60 -15.29
CA GLU A 109 -1.59 -4.96 -15.61
C GLU A 109 -2.66 -5.99 -15.95
N THR A 110 -3.91 -5.57 -15.82
CA THR A 110 -5.06 -6.39 -16.15
C THR A 110 -6.19 -5.53 -16.69
N SER A 111 -6.80 -5.98 -17.78
CA SER A 111 -8.01 -5.40 -18.36
C SER A 111 -9.30 -5.92 -17.73
N LEU A 112 -9.22 -6.83 -16.75
CA LEU A 112 -10.39 -7.38 -16.07
C LEU A 112 -11.02 -6.31 -15.18
N SER A 113 -12.21 -5.83 -15.56
CA SER A 113 -12.97 -4.84 -14.81
C SER A 113 -13.64 -5.40 -13.55
N LEU A 114 -13.94 -6.70 -13.54
CA LEU A 114 -14.56 -7.38 -12.41
C LEU A 114 -13.64 -8.48 -11.89
N ARG A 115 -13.35 -8.42 -10.59
CA ARG A 115 -12.62 -9.45 -9.85
C ARG A 115 -13.49 -9.91 -8.70
N TYR A 116 -13.83 -11.18 -8.71
CA TYR A 116 -14.72 -11.76 -7.73
C TYR A 116 -14.11 -13.04 -7.19
N ASP A 117 -13.96 -13.13 -5.86
CA ASP A 117 -13.58 -14.35 -5.16
C ASP A 117 -14.83 -14.97 -4.55
N PHE A 118 -15.24 -16.11 -5.08
CA PHE A 118 -16.41 -16.83 -4.60
C PHE A 118 -15.98 -17.97 -3.65
N ASN A 119 -16.03 -17.69 -2.36
CA ASN A 119 -15.71 -18.65 -1.33
C ASN A 119 -17.00 -19.32 -0.83
N TYR A 120 -17.42 -20.41 -1.49
CA TYR A 120 -18.71 -21.06 -1.23
C TYR A 120 -18.74 -21.88 0.04
N CYS A 121 -17.77 -22.73 0.31
CA CYS A 121 -17.79 -23.72 1.39
C CYS A 121 -16.45 -23.94 2.08
N THR A 122 -15.57 -22.93 2.05
CA THR A 122 -14.24 -23.05 2.62
C THR A 122 -14.08 -22.17 3.85
N TYR A 123 -12.87 -21.90 4.27
CA TYR A 123 -12.46 -21.27 5.53
C TYR A 123 -13.19 -19.96 5.88
N SER A 124 -13.68 -19.19 4.93
CA SER A 124 -14.47 -17.96 5.14
C SER A 124 -15.72 -17.99 4.28
N CYS A 125 -16.59 -18.97 4.48
CA CYS A 125 -17.80 -19.10 3.69
C CYS A 125 -18.68 -17.85 3.83
N LEU A 126 -18.80 -17.06 2.77
CA LEU A 126 -19.60 -15.83 2.76
C LEU A 126 -21.10 -16.09 2.99
N LEU A 127 -21.60 -17.30 2.66
CA LEU A 127 -23.00 -17.66 2.89
C LEU A 127 -23.33 -17.84 4.36
N TYR A 128 -22.34 -18.19 5.21
CA TYR A 128 -22.55 -18.36 6.64
C TYR A 128 -22.09 -17.15 7.45
N THR A 129 -21.25 -16.29 6.90
CA THR A 129 -20.66 -15.16 7.61
C THR A 129 -21.19 -13.81 7.19
N SER A 130 -21.89 -13.73 6.07
CA SER A 130 -22.57 -12.49 5.67
C SER A 130 -23.81 -12.25 6.53
N PRO A 131 -23.96 -11.08 7.14
CA PRO A 131 -25.22 -10.71 7.77
C PRO A 131 -26.33 -10.71 6.71
N SER A 132 -27.38 -11.43 6.95
CA SER A 132 -28.60 -11.44 6.15
C SER A 132 -29.36 -10.14 6.30
#